data_54460c53f45855438abf60ce9481e882
#
_entry.id   54460c53f45855438abf60ce9481e882
#
_cell.length_a   1.000
_cell.length_b   1.000
_cell.length_c   1.000
_cell.angle_alpha   90.00
_cell.angle_beta   90.00
_cell.angle_gamma   90.00
#
_symmetry.space_group_name_H-M   'P 1'
#
loop_
_entity.id
_entity.type
_entity.pdbx_description
1 polymer ?
#
loop_
_entity_poly.entity_id
_entity_poly.type
_entity_poly.pdbx_seq_one_letter_code
_entity_poly.pdbx_strand_id
1 'polypeptide(L)'
;NMGYAGGYSAARYSYTFTGNIVGDYGSNNLLYIPASREALDKWNFADYTDSKTGEVTYSAKEQRDDFWAYINEDSYLKGRKGKYAERGGAIMPWHHQLDLKFNQDFFLNVGGKRNTLQFGVDIKNFLNLLNSDWGIYKTVNNTSLLSYKGGAYQFQKNGGKKLTDTYSNLNSFNSTY
;
A
#
# COMPACT_ATOMS: atom_id res chain seq x y z
N ASN A 1 6.47 -24.16 21.71
CA ASN A 1 5.99 -22.79 21.92
C ASN A 1 5.45 -22.24 20.61
N MET A 2 4.15 -21.99 20.53
CA MET A 2 3.53 -21.30 19.39
C MET A 2 3.39 -19.82 19.76
N GLY A 3 4.00 -18.94 18.97
CA GLY A 3 3.81 -17.51 19.09
C GLY A 3 2.96 -17.00 17.93
N TYR A 4 1.81 -16.42 18.21
CA TYR A 4 1.04 -15.64 17.24
C TYR A 4 1.37 -14.15 17.43
N ALA A 5 2.00 -13.55 16.43
CA ALA A 5 2.16 -12.11 16.35
C ALA A 5 1.13 -11.56 15.37
N GLY A 6 -0.08 -11.35 15.84
CA GLY A 6 -1.09 -10.58 15.11
C GLY A 6 -0.81 -9.09 15.34
N GLY A 7 -0.24 -8.41 14.33
CA GLY A 7 -0.10 -6.96 14.33
C GLY A 7 -1.08 -6.34 13.36
N TYR A 8 -1.96 -5.44 13.81
CA TYR A 8 -2.53 -4.48 12.88
C TYR A 8 -1.49 -3.38 12.68
N SER A 9 -1.28 -2.98 11.44
CA SER A 9 -0.56 -1.75 11.20
C SER A 9 -1.43 -0.61 11.73
N ALA A 10 -1.06 -0.06 12.88
CA ALA A 10 -1.66 1.18 13.37
C ALA A 10 -1.25 2.39 12.50
N ALA A 11 -0.47 2.17 11.44
CA ALA A 11 -0.07 3.20 10.52
C ALA A 11 -1.30 3.74 9.79
N ARG A 12 -1.63 4.98 10.12
CA ARG A 12 -2.66 5.76 9.45
C ARG A 12 -2.01 6.62 8.38
N TYR A 13 -2.71 6.81 7.29
CA TYR A 13 -2.26 7.68 6.21
C TYR A 13 -3.39 8.59 5.73
N SER A 14 -3.03 9.61 4.97
CA SER A 14 -3.97 10.57 4.41
C SER A 14 -3.83 10.58 2.90
N TYR A 15 -4.93 10.55 2.19
CA TYR A 15 -4.90 10.82 0.76
C TYR A 15 -4.80 12.31 0.54
N THR A 16 -3.79 12.70 -0.22
CA THR A 16 -3.46 14.09 -0.53
C THR A 16 -3.37 14.31 -2.03
N PHE A 17 -3.27 15.56 -2.43
CA PHE A 17 -2.82 15.94 -3.77
C PHE A 17 -1.65 16.91 -3.67
N THR A 18 -0.82 16.93 -4.70
CA THR A 18 0.32 17.84 -4.79
C THR A 18 -0.06 19.04 -5.67
N GLY A 19 0.29 20.23 -5.25
CA GLY A 19 0.05 21.46 -6.00
C GLY A 19 -0.76 22.45 -5.19
N ASN A 20 -0.75 23.68 -5.70
CA ASN A 20 -1.33 24.82 -5.03
C ASN A 20 -2.59 25.29 -5.77
N ILE A 21 -3.76 24.97 -5.22
CA ILE A 21 -5.06 25.44 -5.75
C ILE A 21 -5.44 26.79 -5.12
N VAL A 22 -5.11 27.00 -3.86
CA VAL A 22 -5.54 28.15 -3.06
C VAL A 22 -4.45 29.18 -2.77
N GLY A 23 -3.25 29.02 -3.32
CA GLY A 23 -2.17 29.98 -3.12
C GLY A 23 -1.40 29.86 -1.80
N ASP A 24 -1.60 28.78 -1.05
CA ASP A 24 -1.03 28.54 0.28
C ASP A 24 0.37 27.91 0.28
N TYR A 25 0.91 27.61 -0.89
CA TYR A 25 2.18 26.91 -1.11
C TYR A 25 2.31 25.56 -0.40
N GLY A 26 1.20 25.01 0.11
CA GLY A 26 1.15 23.73 0.81
C GLY A 26 1.15 22.56 -0.17
N SER A 27 1.98 21.56 0.12
CA SER A 27 2.02 20.30 -0.66
C SER A 27 1.16 19.18 -0.05
N ASN A 28 0.48 19.45 1.06
CA ASN A 28 -0.24 18.44 1.88
C ASN A 28 -1.75 18.67 1.91
N ASN A 29 -2.31 19.12 0.80
CA ASN A 29 -3.74 19.34 0.71
C ASN A 29 -4.49 18.01 0.66
N LEU A 30 -5.56 17.89 1.46
CA LEU A 30 -6.37 16.68 1.49
C LEU A 30 -7.14 16.52 0.18
N LEU A 31 -7.15 15.30 -0.32
CA LEU A 31 -7.83 14.95 -1.57
C LEU A 31 -9.36 15.10 -1.41
N TYR A 32 -9.99 15.82 -2.33
CA TYR A 32 -11.44 15.74 -2.49
C TYR A 32 -11.80 14.55 -3.38
N ILE A 33 -12.73 13.71 -2.91
CA ILE A 33 -13.18 12.53 -3.64
C ILE A 33 -14.47 12.89 -4.40
N PRO A 34 -14.49 12.82 -5.74
CA PRO A 34 -15.67 13.17 -6.52
C PRO A 34 -16.86 12.30 -6.15
N ALA A 35 -18.05 12.91 -6.07
CA ALA A 35 -19.28 12.23 -5.67
C ALA A 35 -19.74 11.20 -6.69
N SER A 36 -19.51 11.47 -7.98
CA SER A 36 -19.90 10.60 -9.09
C SER A 36 -18.92 10.72 -10.24
N ARG A 37 -19.08 9.85 -11.24
CA ARG A 37 -18.27 9.90 -12.46
C ARG A 37 -18.51 11.21 -13.24
N GLU A 38 -19.76 11.64 -13.33
CA GLU A 38 -20.13 12.89 -14.02
C GLU A 38 -19.54 14.13 -13.32
N ALA A 39 -19.38 14.06 -11.99
CA ALA A 39 -18.70 15.12 -11.24
C ALA A 39 -17.19 15.15 -11.57
N LEU A 40 -16.57 13.99 -11.72
CA LEU A 40 -15.16 13.85 -12.09
C LEU A 40 -14.92 14.31 -13.53
N ASP A 41 -15.85 14.06 -14.44
CA ASP A 41 -15.71 14.44 -15.85
C ASP A 41 -15.64 15.96 -16.09
N LYS A 42 -16.11 16.73 -15.11
CA LYS A 42 -16.00 18.21 -15.10
C LYS A 42 -14.61 18.71 -14.69
N TRP A 43 -13.76 17.82 -14.16
CA TRP A 43 -12.41 18.19 -13.75
C TRP A 43 -11.50 18.29 -14.98
N ASN A 44 -10.72 19.36 -15.04
CA ASN A 44 -9.75 19.54 -16.10
C ASN A 44 -8.50 18.67 -15.81
N PHE A 45 -8.27 17.68 -16.66
CA PHE A 45 -7.05 16.86 -16.62
C PHE A 45 -6.17 17.21 -17.82
N ALA A 46 -4.87 17.29 -17.58
CA ALA A 46 -3.87 17.45 -18.62
C ALA A 46 -3.28 16.10 -19.04
N ASP A 47 -3.09 15.92 -20.33
CA ASP A 47 -2.41 14.75 -20.87
C ASP A 47 -0.95 14.68 -20.37
N TYR A 48 -0.44 13.47 -20.18
CA TYR A 48 1.00 13.24 -20.12
C TYR A 48 1.54 13.08 -21.53
N THR A 49 2.48 13.94 -21.89
CA THR A 49 3.17 13.88 -23.17
C THR A 49 4.63 13.49 -22.98
N ASP A 50 5.18 12.75 -23.93
CA ASP A 50 6.62 12.53 -24.00
C ASP A 50 7.31 13.84 -24.37
N SER A 51 8.30 14.24 -23.57
CA SER A 51 9.02 15.51 -23.78
C SER A 51 9.89 15.53 -25.04
N LYS A 52 10.20 14.35 -25.62
CA LYS A 52 11.04 14.21 -26.80
C LYS A 52 10.22 14.09 -28.08
N THR A 53 9.13 13.32 -28.05
CA THR A 53 8.29 13.05 -29.22
C THR A 53 7.05 13.93 -29.29
N GLY A 54 6.61 14.50 -28.16
CA GLY A 54 5.35 15.25 -28.07
C GLY A 54 4.11 14.35 -28.08
N GLU A 55 4.28 13.02 -28.15
CA GLU A 55 3.16 12.09 -28.17
C GLU A 55 2.48 11.97 -26.82
N VAL A 56 1.16 11.80 -26.81
CA VAL A 56 0.38 11.56 -25.61
C VAL A 56 0.63 10.14 -25.11
N THR A 57 1.25 10.02 -23.95
CA THR A 57 1.57 8.74 -23.31
C THR A 57 0.52 8.28 -22.31
N TYR A 58 -0.32 9.21 -21.82
CA TYR A 58 -1.39 8.94 -20.87
C TYR A 58 -2.43 10.07 -20.98
N SER A 59 -3.52 9.78 -21.66
CA SER A 59 -4.51 10.80 -21.96
C SER A 59 -5.33 11.22 -20.72
N ALA A 60 -5.87 12.44 -20.76
CA ALA A 60 -6.76 12.96 -19.72
C ALA A 60 -7.99 12.06 -19.47
N LYS A 61 -8.50 11.42 -20.52
CA LYS A 61 -9.61 10.46 -20.40
C LYS A 61 -9.19 9.20 -19.64
N GLU A 62 -8.09 8.58 -20.05
CA GLU A 62 -7.55 7.39 -19.35
C GLU A 62 -7.25 7.69 -17.89
N GLN A 63 -6.67 8.87 -17.60
CA GLN A 63 -6.39 9.29 -16.22
C GLN A 63 -7.66 9.39 -15.37
N ARG A 64 -8.76 9.93 -15.91
CA ARG A 64 -10.05 9.98 -15.22
C ARG A 64 -10.63 8.59 -15.00
N ASP A 65 -10.51 7.69 -15.99
CA ASP A 65 -10.99 6.32 -15.91
C ASP A 65 -10.24 5.54 -14.84
N ASP A 66 -8.90 5.63 -14.84
CA ASP A 66 -8.03 4.96 -13.88
C ASP A 66 -8.21 5.53 -12.46
N PHE A 67 -8.34 6.85 -12.32
CA PHE A 67 -8.59 7.49 -11.02
C PHE A 67 -9.95 7.09 -10.44
N TRP A 68 -10.99 7.00 -11.28
CA TRP A 68 -12.29 6.52 -10.85
C TRP A 68 -12.29 5.04 -10.47
N ALA A 69 -11.56 4.21 -11.21
CA ALA A 69 -11.35 2.80 -10.87
C ALA A 69 -10.64 2.66 -9.51
N TYR A 70 -9.58 3.43 -9.29
CA TYR A 70 -8.85 3.47 -8.02
C TYR A 70 -9.75 3.85 -6.83
N ILE A 71 -10.60 4.89 -6.98
CA ILE A 71 -11.56 5.28 -5.94
C ILE A 71 -12.54 4.14 -5.60
N ASN A 72 -12.96 3.36 -6.59
CA ASN A 72 -13.91 2.28 -6.38
C ASN A 72 -13.27 1.01 -5.81
N GLU A 73 -11.99 0.81 -6.03
CA GLU A 73 -11.21 -0.31 -5.48
C GLU A 73 -10.86 -0.06 -4.01
N ASP A 74 -10.42 1.14 -3.67
CA ASP A 74 -10.05 1.50 -2.31
C ASP A 74 -11.29 1.67 -1.42
N SER A 75 -11.39 0.88 -0.36
CA SER A 75 -12.56 0.87 0.55
C SER A 75 -12.77 2.19 1.27
N TYR A 76 -11.69 2.90 1.62
CA TYR A 76 -11.77 4.19 2.29
C TYR A 76 -12.28 5.27 1.33
N LEU A 77 -11.67 5.38 0.15
CA LEU A 77 -12.09 6.37 -0.86
C LEU A 77 -13.51 6.14 -1.34
N LYS A 78 -13.87 4.87 -1.59
CA LYS A 78 -15.23 4.48 -1.97
C LYS A 78 -16.29 4.94 -0.95
N GLY A 79 -15.98 4.85 0.34
CA GLY A 79 -16.86 5.29 1.43
C GLY A 79 -16.93 6.81 1.63
N ARG A 80 -16.06 7.57 0.96
CA ARG A 80 -15.96 9.03 1.12
C ARG A 80 -16.31 9.85 -0.11
N LYS A 81 -16.97 9.27 -1.07
CA LYS A 81 -17.42 10.00 -2.27
C LYS A 81 -18.21 11.26 -1.91
N GLY A 82 -17.89 12.38 -2.56
CA GLY A 82 -18.47 13.69 -2.28
C GLY A 82 -17.91 14.43 -1.05
N LYS A 83 -16.81 13.93 -0.48
CA LYS A 83 -16.16 14.50 0.71
C LYS A 83 -14.66 14.63 0.53
N TYR A 84 -14.04 15.42 1.38
CA TYR A 84 -12.57 15.44 1.49
C TYR A 84 -12.08 14.20 2.25
N ALA A 85 -10.89 13.71 1.88
CA ALA A 85 -10.15 12.78 2.71
C ALA A 85 -9.88 13.38 4.10
N GLU A 86 -9.77 12.54 5.10
CA GLU A 86 -9.44 12.97 6.47
C GLU A 86 -7.95 12.77 6.74
N ARG A 87 -7.38 13.66 7.54
CA ARG A 87 -6.01 13.49 8.01
C ARG A 87 -5.91 12.23 8.88
N GLY A 88 -5.06 11.27 8.46
CA GLY A 88 -4.95 9.97 9.11
C GLY A 88 -6.24 9.14 9.06
N GLY A 89 -7.14 9.40 8.12
CA GLY A 89 -8.44 8.72 8.03
C GLY A 89 -8.35 7.31 7.45
N ALA A 90 -7.39 7.05 6.60
CA ALA A 90 -7.17 5.72 6.03
C ALA A 90 -6.24 4.88 6.92
N ILE A 91 -6.50 3.58 6.98
CA ILE A 91 -5.77 2.61 7.81
C ILE A 91 -5.17 1.56 6.89
N MET A 92 -3.91 1.22 7.12
CA MET A 92 -3.24 0.12 6.40
C MET A 92 -3.96 -1.21 6.62
N PRO A 93 -3.94 -2.12 5.63
CA PRO A 93 -4.52 -3.44 5.79
C PRO A 93 -3.93 -4.22 6.96
N TRP A 94 -4.72 -5.15 7.50
CA TRP A 94 -4.28 -6.05 8.55
C TRP A 94 -3.15 -6.95 8.08
N HIS A 95 -2.18 -7.14 8.98
CA HIS A 95 -1.10 -8.10 8.81
C HIS A 95 -1.23 -9.20 9.85
N HIS A 96 -1.20 -10.45 9.41
CA HIS A 96 -1.23 -11.63 10.26
C HIS A 96 0.05 -12.43 10.04
N GLN A 97 0.75 -12.75 11.10
CA GLN A 97 1.95 -13.57 11.07
C GLN A 97 1.83 -14.67 12.12
N LEU A 98 2.17 -15.89 11.74
CA LEU A 98 2.25 -17.03 12.64
C LEU A 98 3.65 -17.63 12.60
N ASP A 99 4.33 -17.58 13.71
CA ASP A 99 5.64 -18.19 13.89
C ASP A 99 5.50 -19.49 14.70
N LEU A 100 6.12 -20.56 14.23
CA LEU A 100 6.14 -21.85 14.90
C LEU A 100 7.55 -22.14 15.38
N LYS A 101 7.66 -22.51 16.66
CA LYS A 101 8.91 -22.94 17.25
C LYS A 101 8.72 -24.32 17.93
N PHE A 102 9.50 -25.27 17.50
CA PHE A 102 9.53 -26.60 18.08
C PHE A 102 10.92 -26.87 18.67
N ASN A 103 11.00 -27.19 19.93
CA ASN A 103 12.23 -27.60 20.63
C ASN A 103 12.02 -28.97 21.30
N GLN A 104 12.93 -29.87 21.04
CA GLN A 104 12.93 -31.19 21.66
C GLN A 104 14.30 -31.48 22.29
N ASP A 105 14.28 -31.80 23.57
CA ASP A 105 15.47 -32.21 24.32
C ASP A 105 15.52 -33.75 24.45
N PHE A 106 16.65 -34.33 24.10
CA PHE A 106 16.96 -35.74 24.26
C PHE A 106 18.02 -35.85 25.33
N PHE A 107 17.78 -36.73 26.27
CA PHE A 107 18.71 -36.99 27.38
C PHE A 107 19.33 -38.37 27.23
N LEU A 108 20.65 -38.45 27.18
CA LEU A 108 21.43 -39.67 27.06
C LEU A 108 22.41 -39.75 28.23
N ASN A 109 22.39 -40.85 28.95
CA ASN A 109 23.39 -41.13 29.99
C ASN A 109 24.52 -41.98 29.40
N VAL A 110 25.69 -41.36 29.23
CA VAL A 110 26.90 -42.04 28.71
C VAL A 110 28.02 -41.92 29.74
N GLY A 111 28.56 -43.04 30.15
CA GLY A 111 29.66 -43.08 31.12
C GLY A 111 29.35 -42.41 32.48
N GLY A 112 28.10 -42.53 32.95
CA GLY A 112 27.66 -41.96 34.23
C GLY A 112 27.44 -40.43 34.18
N LYS A 113 27.56 -39.80 33.01
CA LYS A 113 27.26 -38.37 32.80
C LYS A 113 26.02 -38.21 31.94
N ARG A 114 25.16 -37.27 32.36
CA ARG A 114 23.97 -36.89 31.59
C ARG A 114 24.37 -35.91 30.45
N ASN A 115 24.16 -36.35 29.23
CA ASN A 115 24.33 -35.51 28.04
C ASN A 115 22.94 -35.11 27.54
N THR A 116 22.81 -33.86 27.08
CA THR A 116 21.57 -33.33 26.52
C THR A 116 21.83 -32.98 25.08
N LEU A 117 21.01 -33.51 24.16
CA LEU A 117 20.95 -33.12 22.77
C LEU A 117 19.66 -32.37 22.57
N GLN A 118 19.75 -31.12 22.16
CA GLN A 118 18.60 -30.30 21.85
C GLN A 118 18.43 -30.18 20.32
N PHE A 119 17.24 -30.51 19.86
CA PHE A 119 16.82 -30.26 18.46
C PHE A 119 15.81 -29.16 18.45
N GLY A 120 16.06 -28.11 17.64
CA GLY A 120 15.17 -26.97 17.50
C GLY A 120 14.84 -26.69 16.04
N VAL A 121 13.56 -26.42 15.77
CA VAL A 121 13.07 -25.94 14.48
C VAL A 121 12.30 -24.66 14.71
N ASP A 122 12.69 -23.60 14.00
CA ASP A 122 12.06 -22.29 14.02
C ASP A 122 11.50 -21.99 12.61
N ILE A 123 10.19 -21.90 12.48
CA ILE A 123 9.52 -21.56 11.21
C ILE A 123 8.87 -20.19 11.39
N LYS A 124 9.42 -19.20 10.73
CA LYS A 124 8.87 -17.85 10.71
C LYS A 124 7.87 -17.69 9.58
N ASN A 125 6.79 -16.98 9.88
CA ASN A 125 5.72 -16.71 8.92
C ASN A 125 5.15 -17.99 8.29
N PHE A 126 4.79 -18.96 9.10
CA PHE A 126 4.25 -20.25 8.67
C PHE A 126 3.03 -20.12 7.76
N LEU A 127 2.22 -19.06 7.92
CA LEU A 127 1.07 -18.81 7.07
C LEU A 127 1.47 -18.62 5.61
N ASN A 128 2.60 -17.95 5.34
CA ASN A 128 3.10 -17.75 3.99
C ASN A 128 3.59 -19.05 3.32
N LEU A 129 4.00 -20.03 4.14
CA LEU A 129 4.36 -21.36 3.64
C LEU A 129 3.12 -22.12 3.12
N LEU A 130 1.96 -21.89 3.75
CA LEU A 130 0.70 -22.53 3.34
C LEU A 130 0.06 -21.83 2.15
N ASN A 131 0.14 -20.50 2.11
CA ASN A 131 -0.39 -19.68 1.03
C ASN A 131 0.45 -18.39 0.91
N SER A 132 0.97 -18.16 -0.30
CA SER A 132 1.85 -17.01 -0.60
C SER A 132 1.19 -15.64 -0.36
N ASP A 133 -0.14 -15.58 -0.30
CA ASP A 133 -0.90 -14.35 -0.05
C ASP A 133 -1.15 -14.09 1.45
N TRP A 134 -0.78 -15.06 2.30
CA TRP A 134 -0.91 -14.92 3.74
C TRP A 134 0.40 -14.47 4.39
N GLY A 135 0.29 -13.76 5.49
CA GLY A 135 1.46 -13.28 6.23
C GLY A 135 2.31 -12.27 5.49
N ILE A 136 1.76 -11.60 4.47
CA ILE A 136 2.43 -10.52 3.74
C ILE A 136 2.03 -9.17 4.30
N TYR A 137 2.97 -8.24 4.31
CA TYR A 137 2.73 -6.85 4.67
C TYR A 137 2.34 -6.06 3.43
N LYS A 138 1.16 -5.44 3.45
CA LYS A 138 0.67 -4.59 2.35
C LYS A 138 0.84 -3.13 2.71
N THR A 139 1.39 -2.35 1.79
CA THR A 139 1.47 -0.90 1.91
C THR A 139 0.75 -0.23 0.74
N VAL A 140 0.20 0.96 1.01
CA VAL A 140 -0.38 1.75 -0.07
C VAL A 140 0.72 2.25 -1.01
N ASN A 141 0.50 2.14 -2.31
CA ASN A 141 1.49 2.49 -3.31
C ASN A 141 1.77 3.99 -3.36
N ASN A 142 0.72 4.79 -3.27
CA ASN A 142 0.83 6.24 -3.30
C ASN A 142 -0.32 6.88 -2.51
N THR A 143 0.01 7.80 -1.63
CA THR A 143 -0.97 8.59 -0.87
C THR A 143 -1.28 9.93 -1.54
N SER A 144 -0.40 10.41 -2.43
CA SER A 144 -0.62 11.62 -3.23
C SER A 144 -1.09 11.23 -4.62
N LEU A 145 -2.40 11.11 -4.82
CA LEU A 145 -2.99 10.55 -6.03
C LEU A 145 -3.01 11.51 -7.20
N LEU A 146 -3.14 12.80 -6.93
CA LEU A 146 -3.25 13.83 -7.94
C LEU A 146 -2.14 14.86 -7.79
N SER A 147 -1.68 15.40 -8.91
CA SER A 147 -0.96 16.67 -8.96
C SER A 147 -1.81 17.73 -9.66
N TYR A 148 -1.71 18.97 -9.21
CA TYR A 148 -2.35 20.13 -9.84
C TYR A 148 -1.28 21.12 -10.30
N LYS A 149 -1.22 21.35 -11.60
CA LYS A 149 -0.26 22.27 -12.20
C LYS A 149 -0.86 22.94 -13.42
N GLY A 150 -0.69 24.28 -13.52
CA GLY A 150 -1.14 25.02 -14.70
C GLY A 150 -2.64 25.00 -14.96
N GLY A 151 -3.46 24.86 -13.91
CA GLY A 151 -4.93 24.84 -14.06
C GLY A 151 -5.52 23.47 -14.39
N ALA A 152 -4.71 22.41 -14.34
CA ALA A 152 -5.16 21.06 -14.64
C ALA A 152 -4.64 20.03 -13.64
N TYR A 153 -5.40 18.94 -13.46
CA TYR A 153 -5.01 17.79 -12.69
C TYR A 153 -4.26 16.77 -13.53
N GLN A 154 -3.39 16.02 -12.89
CA GLN A 154 -2.78 14.84 -13.46
C GLN A 154 -2.82 13.71 -12.42
N PHE A 155 -3.27 12.53 -12.82
CA PHE A 155 -3.26 11.34 -11.97
C PHE A 155 -1.83 10.81 -11.85
N GLN A 156 -1.37 10.63 -10.63
CA GLN A 156 0.03 10.27 -10.36
C GLN A 156 0.36 8.87 -10.89
N LYS A 157 1.55 8.77 -11.48
CA LYS A 157 2.14 7.49 -11.86
C LYS A 157 3.09 7.02 -10.76
N ASN A 158 3.07 5.75 -10.43
CA ASN A 158 4.05 5.17 -9.52
C ASN A 158 5.28 4.70 -10.32
N GLY A 159 6.43 5.37 -10.14
CA GLY A 159 7.66 5.04 -10.86
C GLY A 159 7.54 5.08 -12.39
N GLY A 160 6.70 5.98 -12.93
CA GLY A 160 6.45 6.10 -14.38
C GLY A 160 5.41 5.12 -14.93
N LYS A 161 4.89 4.20 -14.12
CA LYS A 161 3.82 3.26 -14.47
C LYS A 161 2.47 3.77 -13.99
N LYS A 162 1.39 3.38 -14.67
CA LYS A 162 0.02 3.64 -14.20
C LYS A 162 -0.19 3.00 -12.83
N LEU A 163 -0.94 3.66 -11.95
CA LEU A 163 -1.40 3.06 -10.70
C LEU A 163 -2.52 2.09 -11.04
N THR A 164 -2.22 0.80 -11.06
CA THR A 164 -3.20 -0.26 -11.28
C THR A 164 -3.69 -0.89 -9.99
N ASP A 165 -2.86 -0.84 -8.95
CA ASP A 165 -3.13 -1.50 -7.68
C ASP A 165 -3.02 -0.51 -6.52
N THR A 166 -3.99 -0.56 -5.61
CA THR A 166 -4.01 0.28 -4.40
C THR A 166 -2.88 -0.08 -3.45
N TYR A 167 -2.56 -1.38 -3.36
CA TYR A 167 -1.58 -1.90 -2.42
C TYR A 167 -0.48 -2.68 -3.12
N SER A 168 0.74 -2.56 -2.60
CA SER A 168 1.86 -3.44 -2.94
C SER A 168 2.19 -4.38 -1.79
N ASN A 169 2.62 -5.57 -2.15
CA ASN A 169 3.13 -6.54 -1.20
C ASN A 169 4.59 -6.21 -0.88
N LEU A 170 4.88 -5.91 0.38
CA LEU A 170 6.25 -5.88 0.86
C LEU A 170 6.64 -7.30 1.26
N ASN A 171 7.40 -7.96 0.40
CA ASN A 171 8.07 -9.18 0.81
C ASN A 171 9.08 -8.82 1.89
N SER A 172 8.92 -9.37 3.09
CA SER A 172 9.82 -9.18 4.22
C SER A 172 11.23 -9.77 4.00
N PHE A 173 11.53 -10.24 2.79
CA PHE A 173 12.80 -10.87 2.42
C PHE A 173 13.74 -10.03 1.56
N ASN A 174 13.47 -8.76 1.30
CA ASN A 174 14.50 -7.86 0.81
C ASN A 174 15.29 -7.25 1.98
N SER A 175 15.82 -8.08 2.87
CA SER A 175 16.96 -7.70 3.66
C SER A 175 18.19 -7.81 2.77
N THR A 176 18.63 -6.73 2.21
CA THR A 176 20.02 -6.55 1.76
C THR A 176 20.92 -6.82 2.96
N TYR A 177 21.64 -7.94 2.93
CA TYR A 177 22.85 -8.14 3.69
C TYR A 177 23.98 -7.37 3.01
#